data_e3dc0d2eee444d184fa09a17425587ac
#
_entry.id   e3dc0d2eee444d184fa09a17425587ac
#
_cell.length_a   1.000
_cell.length_b   1.000
_cell.length_c   1.000
_cell.angle_alpha   90.00
_cell.angle_beta   90.00
_cell.angle_gamma   90.00
#
_symmetry.space_group_name_H-M   'P 1'
#
loop_
_entity.id
_entity.type
_entity.pdbx_description
1 polymer ?
#
loop_
_entity_poly.entity_id
_entity_poly.type
_entity_poly.pdbx_seq_one_letter_code
_entity_poly.pdbx_strand_id
1 'polypeptide(L)'
;MLSNELIIDAFERIREVVHKTVEGLNDDELTFRPTKSANSIAWLVWHLTRIQDDHIAELVQTNQVWSKGWHEKFALPFEEMATGYGHNADEVAAVRASFTLLIGYYDAVHAVTVEYIRGLLDKDYQKVIDVRWDPPVTLAVRLISIISDDIQHAGQASYIRGLLK
;
A
#
# COMPACT_ATOMS: atom_id res chain seq x y z
N MET A 1 10.75 9.76 21.84
CA MET A 1 10.03 9.00 20.79
C MET A 1 10.70 7.64 20.67
N LEU A 2 9.97 6.58 20.88
CA LEU A 2 10.47 5.22 20.74
C LEU A 2 10.54 4.84 19.26
N SER A 3 11.30 3.80 18.90
CA SER A 3 11.46 3.40 17.48
C SER A 3 10.13 3.02 16.84
N ASN A 4 9.26 2.31 17.56
CA ASN A 4 7.92 1.96 17.07
C ASN A 4 7.02 3.19 16.87
N GLU A 5 7.08 4.20 17.74
CA GLU A 5 6.33 5.46 17.59
C GLU A 5 6.77 6.22 16.32
N LEU A 6 8.08 6.23 16.04
CA LEU A 6 8.63 6.87 14.82
C LEU A 6 8.12 6.17 13.55
N ILE A 7 8.10 4.84 13.54
CA ILE A 7 7.62 4.08 12.39
C ILE A 7 6.10 4.24 12.21
N ILE A 8 5.34 4.24 13.31
CA ILE A 8 3.89 4.52 13.27
C ILE A 8 3.64 5.93 12.70
N ASP A 9 4.36 6.96 13.15
CA ASP A 9 4.22 8.33 12.62
C ASP A 9 4.44 8.37 11.11
N ALA A 10 5.41 7.61 10.58
CA ALA A 10 5.63 7.53 9.13
C ALA A 10 4.42 6.94 8.39
N PHE A 11 3.84 5.84 8.86
CA PHE A 11 2.63 5.25 8.26
C PHE A 11 1.41 6.17 8.41
N GLU A 12 1.24 6.86 9.53
CA GLU A 12 0.14 7.85 9.69
C GLU A 12 0.27 9.01 8.70
N ARG A 13 1.48 9.51 8.42
CA ARG A 13 1.70 10.53 7.39
C ARG A 13 1.35 10.03 5.99
N ILE A 14 1.70 8.81 5.67
CA ILE A 14 1.31 8.18 4.39
C ILE A 14 -0.22 8.09 4.31
N ARG A 15 -0.87 7.65 5.39
CA ARG A 15 -2.33 7.58 5.48
C ARG A 15 -2.99 8.94 5.23
N GLU A 16 -2.48 10.00 5.83
CA GLU A 16 -2.99 11.36 5.58
C GLU A 16 -2.88 11.76 4.10
N VAL A 17 -1.75 11.44 3.45
CA VAL A 17 -1.56 11.74 2.02
C VAL A 17 -2.54 10.93 1.17
N VAL A 18 -2.68 9.62 1.43
CA VAL A 18 -3.61 8.74 0.70
C VAL A 18 -5.05 9.27 0.82
N HIS A 19 -5.52 9.53 2.04
CA HIS A 19 -6.87 10.06 2.26
C HIS A 19 -7.11 11.37 1.53
N LYS A 20 -6.22 12.37 1.69
CA LYS A 20 -6.30 13.66 1.00
C LYS A 20 -6.29 13.51 -0.52
N THR A 21 -5.57 12.52 -1.03
CA THR A 21 -5.43 12.30 -2.48
C THR A 21 -6.72 11.80 -3.11
N VAL A 22 -7.46 10.93 -2.43
CA VAL A 22 -8.66 10.31 -3.02
C VAL A 22 -9.97 10.99 -2.60
N GLU A 23 -9.96 11.80 -1.54
CA GLU A 23 -11.14 12.48 -1.01
C GLU A 23 -11.85 13.33 -2.07
N GLY A 24 -13.15 13.05 -2.27
CA GLY A 24 -14.03 13.79 -3.19
C GLY A 24 -13.82 13.51 -4.67
N LEU A 25 -12.93 12.59 -5.06
CA LEU A 25 -12.78 12.17 -6.45
C LEU A 25 -13.85 11.15 -6.84
N ASN A 26 -14.37 11.29 -8.05
CA ASN A 26 -15.24 10.30 -8.68
C ASN A 26 -14.43 9.21 -9.40
N ASP A 27 -15.11 8.16 -9.89
CA ASP A 27 -14.47 6.99 -10.50
C ASP A 27 -13.67 7.34 -11.77
N ASP A 28 -14.11 8.31 -12.57
CA ASP A 28 -13.37 8.76 -13.76
C ASP A 28 -12.08 9.50 -13.38
N GLU A 29 -12.14 10.34 -12.35
CA GLU A 29 -10.96 11.02 -11.81
C GLU A 29 -9.97 10.03 -11.17
N LEU A 30 -10.46 9.04 -10.42
CA LEU A 30 -9.63 8.00 -9.81
C LEU A 30 -8.92 7.14 -10.86
N THR A 31 -9.53 6.92 -12.02
CA THR A 31 -8.98 6.11 -13.11
C THR A 31 -8.27 6.94 -14.18
N PHE A 32 -8.24 8.27 -14.06
CA PHE A 32 -7.52 9.14 -14.98
C PHE A 32 -6.01 8.81 -14.99
N ARG A 33 -5.44 8.80 -16.19
CA ARG A 33 -4.02 8.57 -16.43
C ARG A 33 -3.45 9.72 -17.26
N PRO A 34 -2.40 10.43 -16.79
CA PRO A 34 -1.78 11.53 -17.54
C PRO A 34 -1.30 11.15 -18.94
N THR A 35 -0.84 9.91 -19.10
CA THR A 35 -0.48 9.30 -20.39
C THR A 35 -0.92 7.83 -20.39
N LYS A 36 -0.91 7.20 -21.57
CA LYS A 36 -1.24 5.76 -21.69
C LYS A 36 -0.32 4.84 -20.89
N SER A 37 0.90 5.27 -20.64
CA SER A 37 1.90 4.52 -19.85
C SER A 37 1.97 4.93 -18.39
N ALA A 38 1.24 5.97 -17.96
CA ALA A 38 1.21 6.39 -16.58
C ALA A 38 0.24 5.52 -15.76
N ASN A 39 0.47 5.46 -14.46
CA ASN A 39 -0.47 4.86 -13.51
C ASN A 39 -1.64 5.81 -13.22
N SER A 40 -2.76 5.27 -12.76
CA SER A 40 -3.89 6.04 -12.22
C SER A 40 -3.81 6.13 -10.70
N ILE A 41 -4.57 7.05 -10.10
CA ILE A 41 -4.71 7.15 -8.63
C ILE A 41 -5.26 5.82 -8.08
N ALA A 42 -6.28 5.24 -8.71
CA ALA A 42 -6.86 3.97 -8.28
C ALA A 42 -5.81 2.84 -8.26
N TRP A 43 -5.01 2.72 -9.32
CA TRP A 43 -3.95 1.71 -9.36
C TRP A 43 -2.89 1.96 -8.29
N LEU A 44 -2.41 3.20 -8.14
CA LEU A 44 -1.36 3.56 -7.19
C LEU A 44 -1.78 3.27 -5.74
N VAL A 45 -3.00 3.67 -5.36
CA VAL A 45 -3.50 3.43 -4.00
C VAL A 45 -3.78 1.95 -3.77
N TRP A 46 -4.35 1.23 -4.74
CA TRP A 46 -4.53 -0.21 -4.64
C TRP A 46 -3.18 -0.93 -4.53
N HIS A 47 -2.22 -0.59 -5.38
CA HIS A 47 -0.90 -1.24 -5.41
C HIS A 47 -0.12 -1.05 -4.11
N LEU A 48 0.04 0.19 -3.63
CA LEU A 48 0.74 0.43 -2.36
C LEU A 48 0.09 -0.32 -1.20
N THR A 49 -1.26 -0.38 -1.17
CA THR A 49 -1.99 -1.13 -0.14
C THR A 49 -1.74 -2.63 -0.26
N ARG A 50 -1.71 -3.19 -1.49
CA ARG A 50 -1.38 -4.60 -1.72
C ARG A 50 0.03 -4.94 -1.25
N ILE A 51 1.02 -4.08 -1.54
CA ILE A 51 2.42 -4.27 -1.10
C ILE A 51 2.53 -4.22 0.42
N GLN A 52 1.89 -3.23 1.05
CA GLN A 52 1.86 -3.14 2.51
C GLN A 52 1.21 -4.39 3.13
N ASP A 53 0.05 -4.83 2.62
CA ASP A 53 -0.69 -5.99 3.12
C ASP A 53 0.13 -7.29 2.99
N ASP A 54 0.73 -7.52 1.81
CA ASP A 54 1.55 -8.71 1.55
C ASP A 54 2.71 -8.83 2.54
N HIS A 55 3.48 -7.77 2.69
CA HIS A 55 4.62 -7.75 3.59
C HIS A 55 4.23 -7.81 5.08
N ILE A 56 3.20 -7.09 5.48
CA ILE A 56 2.74 -7.10 6.88
C ILE A 56 2.14 -8.46 7.24
N ALA A 57 1.37 -9.09 6.36
CA ALA A 57 0.83 -10.43 6.58
C ALA A 57 1.94 -11.47 6.77
N GLU A 58 3.03 -11.39 5.97
CA GLU A 58 4.22 -12.24 6.15
C GLU A 58 4.86 -12.02 7.54
N LEU A 59 5.02 -10.77 7.98
CA LEU A 59 5.61 -10.43 9.28
C LEU A 59 4.75 -10.89 10.46
N VAL A 60 3.43 -10.74 10.36
CA VAL A 60 2.46 -11.16 11.38
C VAL A 60 2.20 -12.67 11.34
N GLN A 61 2.58 -13.35 10.24
CA GLN A 61 2.29 -14.76 9.96
C GLN A 61 0.78 -15.06 9.92
N THR A 62 0.03 -14.21 9.23
CA THR A 62 -1.42 -14.35 9.03
C THR A 62 -1.77 -14.24 7.54
N ASN A 63 -3.04 -14.54 7.21
CA ASN A 63 -3.56 -14.23 5.88
C ASN A 63 -3.63 -12.71 5.68
N GLN A 64 -3.43 -12.29 4.43
CA GLN A 64 -3.61 -10.91 4.04
C GLN A 64 -5.03 -10.41 4.35
N VAL A 65 -5.16 -9.12 4.62
CA VAL A 65 -6.47 -8.47 4.74
C VAL A 65 -7.24 -8.60 3.43
N TRP A 66 -6.53 -8.59 2.29
CA TRP A 66 -7.07 -8.81 0.95
C TRP A 66 -7.94 -10.06 0.84
N SER A 67 -7.48 -11.19 1.34
CA SER A 67 -8.19 -12.49 1.32
C SER A 67 -9.39 -12.55 2.29
N LYS A 68 -9.66 -11.49 3.05
CA LYS A 68 -10.81 -11.39 3.96
C LYS A 68 -12.01 -10.69 3.29
N GLY A 69 -12.26 -11.02 2.03
CA GLY A 69 -13.39 -10.51 1.25
C GLY A 69 -13.12 -9.23 0.46
N TRP A 70 -11.89 -8.69 0.48
CA TRP A 70 -11.56 -7.52 -0.33
C TRP A 70 -11.33 -7.88 -1.79
N HIS A 71 -10.72 -9.03 -2.07
CA HIS A 71 -10.56 -9.53 -3.43
C HIS A 71 -11.89 -9.59 -4.18
N GLU A 72 -12.91 -10.18 -3.56
CA GLU A 72 -14.26 -10.29 -4.14
C GLU A 72 -14.94 -8.92 -4.32
N LYS A 73 -14.75 -8.00 -3.37
CA LYS A 73 -15.32 -6.65 -3.45
C LYS A 73 -14.70 -5.81 -4.57
N PHE A 74 -13.39 -5.92 -4.78
CA PHE A 74 -12.72 -5.23 -5.87
C PHE A 74 -13.03 -5.87 -7.24
N ALA A 75 -13.23 -7.19 -7.29
CA ALA A 75 -13.54 -7.95 -8.50
C ALA A 75 -12.62 -7.62 -9.69
N LEU A 76 -11.32 -7.43 -9.43
CA LEU A 76 -10.34 -7.14 -10.46
C LEU A 76 -10.02 -8.41 -11.27
N PRO A 77 -9.67 -8.29 -12.57
CA PRO A 77 -9.42 -9.42 -13.45
C PRO A 77 -8.02 -10.02 -13.26
N PHE A 78 -7.58 -10.18 -12.02
CA PHE A 78 -6.24 -10.68 -11.67
C PHE A 78 -6.33 -11.86 -10.72
N GLU A 79 -5.27 -12.65 -10.68
CA GLU A 79 -5.09 -13.65 -9.65
C GLU A 79 -5.14 -13.02 -8.26
N GLU A 80 -5.69 -13.75 -7.28
CA GLU A 80 -5.89 -13.24 -5.91
C GLU A 80 -4.62 -12.63 -5.30
N MET A 81 -3.47 -13.27 -5.54
CA MET A 81 -2.19 -12.82 -4.97
C MET A 81 -1.50 -11.71 -5.77
N ALA A 82 -2.08 -11.25 -6.87
CA ALA A 82 -1.51 -10.14 -7.64
C ALA A 82 -1.42 -8.87 -6.80
N THR A 83 -0.27 -8.22 -6.85
CA THR A 83 -0.01 -6.96 -6.15
C THR A 83 0.09 -5.76 -7.09
N GLY A 84 0.09 -5.99 -8.41
CA GLY A 84 0.34 -4.96 -9.41
C GLY A 84 1.80 -4.87 -9.85
N TYR A 85 2.71 -5.58 -9.18
CA TYR A 85 4.12 -5.60 -9.59
C TYR A 85 4.25 -6.20 -11.00
N GLY A 86 4.90 -5.44 -11.89
CA GLY A 86 5.10 -5.84 -13.28
C GLY A 86 3.89 -5.66 -14.20
N HIS A 87 2.81 -5.01 -13.75
CA HIS A 87 1.64 -4.72 -14.58
C HIS A 87 2.02 -3.89 -15.81
N ASN A 88 1.53 -4.33 -16.96
CA ASN A 88 1.58 -3.56 -18.20
C ASN A 88 0.48 -2.47 -18.23
N ALA A 89 0.45 -1.67 -19.30
CA ALA A 89 -0.46 -0.54 -19.42
C ALA A 89 -1.95 -0.92 -19.42
N ASP A 90 -2.31 -2.08 -19.94
CA ASP A 90 -3.70 -2.55 -19.98
C ASP A 90 -4.14 -3.09 -18.61
N GLU A 91 -3.24 -3.77 -17.91
CA GLU A 91 -3.48 -4.23 -16.53
C GLU A 91 -3.61 -3.04 -15.56
N VAL A 92 -2.79 -2.00 -15.71
CA VAL A 92 -2.96 -0.74 -14.97
C VAL A 92 -4.34 -0.12 -15.23
N ALA A 93 -4.79 -0.10 -16.50
CA ALA A 93 -6.09 0.44 -16.89
C ALA A 93 -7.27 -0.40 -16.33
N ALA A 94 -7.05 -1.68 -16.08
CA ALA A 94 -8.06 -2.59 -15.56
C ALA A 94 -8.33 -2.38 -14.05
N VAL A 95 -7.44 -1.72 -13.32
CA VAL A 95 -7.68 -1.39 -11.91
C VAL A 95 -8.66 -0.22 -11.81
N ARG A 96 -9.93 -0.57 -11.61
CA ARG A 96 -11.03 0.38 -11.41
C ARG A 96 -11.65 0.11 -10.04
N ALA A 97 -11.59 1.10 -9.16
CA ALA A 97 -12.11 0.98 -7.81
C ALA A 97 -12.65 2.33 -7.34
N SER A 98 -13.75 2.30 -6.62
CA SER A 98 -14.34 3.50 -6.03
C SER A 98 -13.52 4.00 -4.84
N PHE A 99 -13.72 5.25 -4.48
CA PHE A 99 -13.19 5.84 -3.25
C PHE A 99 -13.41 4.95 -2.02
N THR A 100 -14.64 4.45 -1.84
CA THR A 100 -15.01 3.64 -0.68
C THR A 100 -14.21 2.33 -0.60
N LEU A 101 -13.97 1.67 -1.75
CA LEU A 101 -13.19 0.44 -1.79
C LEU A 101 -11.72 0.73 -1.48
N LEU A 102 -11.14 1.75 -2.11
CA LEU A 102 -9.74 2.11 -1.92
C LEU A 102 -9.43 2.44 -0.46
N ILE A 103 -10.21 3.35 0.13
CA ILE A 103 -9.99 3.78 1.52
C ILE A 103 -10.33 2.69 2.51
N GLY A 104 -11.42 1.95 2.30
CA GLY A 104 -11.81 0.87 3.19
C GLY A 104 -10.75 -0.21 3.30
N TYR A 105 -10.17 -0.62 2.17
CA TYR A 105 -9.08 -1.60 2.15
C TYR A 105 -7.81 -1.03 2.77
N TYR A 106 -7.41 0.19 2.39
CA TYR A 106 -6.23 0.84 2.93
C TYR A 106 -6.29 0.95 4.46
N ASP A 107 -7.39 1.47 5.01
CA ASP A 107 -7.57 1.63 6.45
C ASP A 107 -7.55 0.28 7.19
N ALA A 108 -8.10 -0.77 6.60
CA ALA A 108 -8.06 -2.11 7.18
C ALA A 108 -6.62 -2.66 7.27
N VAL A 109 -5.81 -2.46 6.22
CA VAL A 109 -4.38 -2.85 6.21
C VAL A 109 -3.57 -1.98 7.17
N HIS A 110 -3.80 -0.68 7.18
CA HIS A 110 -3.14 0.27 8.08
C HIS A 110 -3.37 -0.10 9.55
N ALA A 111 -4.59 -0.49 9.92
CA ALA A 111 -4.90 -0.89 11.29
C ALA A 111 -4.08 -2.11 11.75
N VAL A 112 -3.93 -3.13 10.89
CA VAL A 112 -3.09 -4.31 11.16
C VAL A 112 -1.62 -3.91 11.28
N THR A 113 -1.15 -3.03 10.38
CA THR A 113 0.22 -2.51 10.38
C THR A 113 0.56 -1.81 11.70
N VAL A 114 -0.26 -0.87 12.11
CA VAL A 114 -0.05 -0.10 13.35
C VAL A 114 -0.11 -1.00 14.60
N GLU A 115 -1.04 -1.96 14.64
CA GLU A 115 -1.14 -2.89 15.75
C GLU A 115 0.12 -3.77 15.87
N TYR A 116 0.61 -4.28 14.76
CA TYR A 116 1.87 -5.05 14.73
C TYR A 116 3.05 -4.22 15.23
N ILE A 117 3.24 -3.02 14.68
CA ILE A 117 4.38 -2.15 15.03
C ILE A 117 4.32 -1.72 16.49
N ARG A 118 3.13 -1.46 17.04
CA ARG A 118 2.95 -1.09 18.44
C ARG A 118 3.49 -2.12 19.42
N GLY A 119 3.44 -3.41 19.05
CA GLY A 119 3.97 -4.50 19.86
C GLY A 119 5.49 -4.71 19.78
N LEU A 120 6.20 -4.01 18.87
CA LEU A 120 7.64 -4.18 18.67
C LEU A 120 8.46 -3.46 19.73
N LEU A 121 9.57 -4.11 20.11
CA LEU A 121 10.61 -3.54 20.94
C LEU A 121 11.84 -3.21 20.08
N ASP A 122 12.72 -2.32 20.54
CA ASP A 122 13.91 -1.91 19.79
C ASP A 122 14.79 -3.09 19.33
N LYS A 123 14.90 -4.14 20.14
CA LYS A 123 15.64 -5.37 19.77
C LYS A 123 15.04 -6.14 18.58
N ASP A 124 13.74 -5.97 18.33
CA ASP A 124 13.04 -6.72 17.26
C ASP A 124 13.44 -6.22 15.88
N TYR A 125 13.76 -4.95 15.74
CA TYR A 125 14.16 -4.34 14.47
C TYR A 125 15.43 -4.95 13.86
N GLN A 126 16.29 -5.55 14.67
CA GLN A 126 17.52 -6.21 14.22
C GLN A 126 17.32 -7.68 13.80
N LYS A 127 16.13 -8.24 14.01
CA LYS A 127 15.85 -9.63 13.63
C LYS A 127 15.95 -9.79 12.12
N VAL A 128 16.72 -10.77 11.68
CA VAL A 128 16.75 -11.21 10.28
C VAL A 128 15.45 -11.94 9.98
N ILE A 129 14.75 -11.48 8.95
CA ILE A 129 13.45 -12.03 8.53
C ILE A 129 13.48 -12.64 7.13
N ASP A 130 14.50 -12.33 6.33
CA ASP A 130 14.64 -12.87 4.98
C ASP A 130 16.13 -13.09 4.65
N VAL A 131 16.51 -14.35 4.42
CA VAL A 131 17.89 -14.76 4.10
C VAL A 131 18.12 -14.96 2.59
N ARG A 132 17.12 -14.71 1.75
CA ARG A 132 17.23 -14.85 0.28
C ARG A 132 18.07 -13.75 -0.35
N TRP A 133 18.38 -12.70 0.40
CA TRP A 133 19.14 -11.53 -0.02
C TRP A 133 20.53 -11.50 0.63
N ASP A 134 21.47 -10.83 -0.01
CA ASP A 134 22.80 -10.54 0.52
C ASP A 134 23.05 -9.01 0.48
N PRO A 135 23.15 -8.33 1.63
CA PRO A 135 22.99 -8.84 2.99
C PRO A 135 21.55 -9.29 3.32
N PRO A 136 21.37 -10.20 4.30
CA PRO A 136 20.04 -10.61 4.75
C PRO A 136 19.20 -9.45 5.23
N VAL A 137 17.88 -9.51 4.94
CA VAL A 137 16.94 -8.44 5.28
C VAL A 137 16.52 -8.55 6.75
N THR A 138 16.69 -7.45 7.50
CA THR A 138 16.17 -7.33 8.86
C THR A 138 14.76 -6.77 8.86
N LEU A 139 14.06 -6.89 10.00
CA LEU A 139 12.73 -6.29 10.18
C LEU A 139 12.76 -4.77 9.91
N ALA A 140 13.79 -4.06 10.40
CA ALA A 140 13.94 -2.63 10.13
C ALA A 140 14.02 -2.33 8.64
N VAL A 141 14.84 -3.07 7.89
CA VAL A 141 14.98 -2.90 6.43
C VAL A 141 13.65 -3.16 5.72
N ARG A 142 12.90 -4.20 6.11
CA ARG A 142 11.60 -4.50 5.52
C ARG A 142 10.59 -3.38 5.76
N LEU A 143 10.48 -2.88 6.99
CA LEU A 143 9.55 -1.78 7.32
C LEU A 143 9.91 -0.49 6.55
N ILE A 144 11.20 -0.16 6.44
CA ILE A 144 11.64 0.98 5.63
C ILE A 144 11.36 0.77 4.14
N SER A 145 11.48 -0.47 3.62
CA SER A 145 11.12 -0.77 2.23
C SER A 145 9.64 -0.52 1.97
N ILE A 146 8.75 -0.94 2.87
CA ILE A 146 7.30 -0.68 2.76
C ILE A 146 7.04 0.83 2.78
N ILE A 147 7.57 1.54 3.76
CA ILE A 147 7.42 3.02 3.87
C ILE A 147 7.92 3.72 2.60
N SER A 148 9.06 3.28 2.05
CA SER A 148 9.62 3.88 0.84
C SER A 148 8.73 3.66 -0.39
N ASP A 149 8.17 2.46 -0.55
CA ASP A 149 7.24 2.13 -1.62
C ASP A 149 5.95 2.97 -1.50
N ASP A 150 5.34 2.93 -0.34
CA ASP A 150 4.08 3.63 -0.05
C ASP A 150 4.20 5.15 -0.25
N ILE A 151 5.28 5.76 0.26
CA ILE A 151 5.49 7.21 0.13
C ILE A 151 5.68 7.64 -1.32
N GLN A 152 6.41 6.84 -2.12
CA GLN A 152 6.60 7.12 -3.54
C GLN A 152 5.28 7.07 -4.29
N HIS A 153 4.48 6.02 -4.08
CA HIS A 153 3.20 5.86 -4.77
C HIS A 153 2.13 6.83 -4.28
N ALA A 154 2.06 7.13 -2.99
CA ALA A 154 1.19 8.18 -2.44
C ALA A 154 1.54 9.57 -3.02
N GLY A 155 2.82 9.88 -3.16
CA GLY A 155 3.30 11.11 -3.79
C GLY A 155 2.94 11.20 -5.28
N GLN A 156 3.10 10.10 -6.03
CA GLN A 156 2.68 10.01 -7.44
C GLN A 156 1.17 10.21 -7.57
N ALA A 157 0.36 9.57 -6.74
CA ALA A 157 -1.09 9.71 -6.74
C ALA A 157 -1.51 11.15 -6.42
N SER A 158 -0.88 11.79 -5.43
CA SER A 158 -1.10 13.19 -5.07
C SER A 158 -0.74 14.15 -6.21
N TYR A 159 0.35 13.87 -6.95
CA TYR A 159 0.71 14.63 -8.14
C TYR A 159 -0.36 14.54 -9.22
N ILE A 160 -0.85 13.33 -9.52
CA ILE A 160 -1.93 13.13 -10.51
C ILE A 160 -3.19 13.89 -10.10
N ARG A 161 -3.58 13.87 -8.82
CA ARG A 161 -4.70 14.69 -8.32
C ARG A 161 -4.51 16.17 -8.66
N GLY A 162 -3.29 16.68 -8.56
CA GLY A 162 -2.97 18.07 -8.93
C GLY A 162 -3.23 18.39 -10.40
N LEU A 163 -3.17 17.40 -11.28
CA LEU A 163 -3.41 17.54 -12.73
C LEU A 163 -4.91 17.54 -13.10
N LEU A 164 -5.79 17.14 -12.19
CA LEU A 164 -7.25 17.12 -12.41
C LEU A 164 -7.93 18.48 -12.27
N LYS A 165 -7.19 19.52 -11.94
CA LYS A 165 -7.70 20.90 -11.69
C LYS A 165 -7.74 21.72 -12.97
#